data_ae99ad24d6cdb87bdf3f38f40c316f1b
#
_entry.id   ae99ad24d6cdb87bdf3f38f40c316f1b
#
_cell.length_a   1.000
_cell.length_b   1.000
_cell.length_c   1.000
_cell.angle_alpha   90.00
_cell.angle_beta   90.00
_cell.angle_gamma   90.00
#
_symmetry.space_group_name_H-M   'P 1'
#
loop_
_entity.id
_entity.type
_entity.pdbx_description
1 polymer ?
#
loop_
_entity_poly.entity_id
_entity_poly.type
_entity_poly.pdbx_seq_one_letter_code
_entity_poly.pdbx_strand_id
1 'polypeptide(L)'
;MGFIRFLLILTFVVLMIPTSFNAFAGSGKGEPETIRVATFNVSMDASNYLSDSELPQLDKSPVPEVLQQDHEQIRGIAEILQRVRPDIVLLNEFDYVDKEIGVNVFQEKYLSIPQNGQKAIEYPYTYIAPVNTGVASPFDLNRDGTAQGTGIDAWGFGWYPGQYGMVILSKYPLLTDKARTFQHFLWKDMPGRHIPYVMNEQEQPTDEQWYSDEIMAQYPLSSKSHWDVPVQVGDKVIHLLAAHPVPPAFDGPENSNGMRNYDEIRLLADYLTPGSDNYLYDDNGVRGGLGADESFIVMGDMNAEAGSGGIDGAIEQLLQHPRVNDVKPQSRGGEQHSPDKRGSQYHTAAWRKRVDYVLPSNDLVVKDAGVFWPVGDEAGSRLMQKRSASSDHRMVWLDIVK
;
A
#
# COMPACT_ATOMS: atom_id res chain seq x y z
N MET A 1 -23.32 62.40 84.25
CA MET A 1 -22.67 63.02 83.10
C MET A 1 -22.40 61.90 82.10
N GLY A 2 -23.28 61.67 81.18
CA GLY A 2 -23.17 60.61 80.20
C GLY A 2 -23.41 61.17 78.80
N PHE A 3 -22.45 61.05 77.91
CA PHE A 3 -22.55 61.48 76.55
C PHE A 3 -23.05 60.31 75.74
N ILE A 4 -24.22 60.44 75.13
CA ILE A 4 -24.79 59.49 74.11
C ILE A 4 -24.25 59.92 72.78
N ARG A 5 -23.51 59.01 72.09
CA ARG A 5 -23.10 59.14 70.66
C ARG A 5 -24.12 58.43 69.79
N PHE A 6 -24.80 59.18 68.92
CA PHE A 6 -25.61 58.67 67.84
C PHE A 6 -24.71 58.17 66.66
N LEU A 7 -24.89 56.95 66.25
CA LEU A 7 -24.24 56.34 65.05
C LEU A 7 -25.21 56.40 63.90
N LEU A 8 -24.93 57.24 62.91
CA LEU A 8 -25.69 57.27 61.64
C LEU A 8 -25.20 56.08 60.73
N ILE A 9 -26.10 55.17 60.45
CA ILE A 9 -25.87 54.13 59.47
C ILE A 9 -26.37 54.62 58.10
N LEU A 10 -25.43 54.88 57.20
CA LEU A 10 -25.71 55.19 55.77
C LEU A 10 -25.88 53.90 55.01
N THR A 11 -27.11 53.60 54.60
CA THR A 11 -27.40 52.41 53.74
C THR A 11 -27.18 52.81 52.31
N PHE A 12 -26.11 52.25 51.69
CA PHE A 12 -25.91 52.36 50.25
C PHE A 12 -26.76 51.28 49.55
N VAL A 13 -27.75 51.71 48.80
CA VAL A 13 -28.49 50.84 47.87
C VAL A 13 -27.70 50.78 46.56
N VAL A 14 -27.05 49.64 46.29
CA VAL A 14 -26.40 49.36 44.98
C VAL A 14 -27.47 48.82 44.05
N LEU A 15 -27.86 49.64 43.08
CA LEU A 15 -28.68 49.17 41.96
C LEU A 15 -27.82 48.27 41.04
N MET A 16 -28.04 46.97 41.10
CA MET A 16 -27.51 46.05 40.10
C MET A 16 -28.31 46.14 38.80
N ILE A 17 -27.72 46.72 37.76
CA ILE A 17 -28.23 46.62 36.39
C ILE A 17 -27.81 45.26 35.85
N PRO A 18 -28.73 44.39 35.38
CA PRO A 18 -28.35 43.15 34.74
C PRO A 18 -27.77 43.46 33.35
N THR A 19 -26.46 43.39 33.19
CA THR A 19 -25.82 43.31 31.88
C THR A 19 -26.09 41.95 31.34
N SER A 20 -27.02 41.85 30.35
CA SER A 20 -27.21 40.67 29.53
C SER A 20 -25.95 40.47 28.71
N PHE A 21 -25.05 39.57 29.12
CA PHE A 21 -24.02 39.00 28.28
C PHE A 21 -24.73 38.11 27.28
N ASN A 22 -24.95 38.60 26.06
CA ASN A 22 -25.17 37.74 24.91
C ASN A 22 -23.87 36.95 24.70
N ALA A 23 -23.81 35.72 25.23
CA ALA A 23 -22.85 34.74 24.79
C ALA A 23 -23.11 34.49 23.33
N PHE A 24 -22.29 35.06 22.44
CA PHE A 24 -22.11 34.52 21.08
C PHE A 24 -21.61 33.09 21.27
N ALA A 25 -22.54 32.13 21.20
CA ALA A 25 -22.20 30.75 20.92
C ALA A 25 -21.61 30.77 19.52
N GLY A 26 -20.29 30.94 19.45
CA GLY A 26 -19.55 30.59 18.25
C GLY A 26 -19.86 29.11 17.99
N SER A 27 -20.57 28.83 16.91
CA SER A 27 -20.67 27.49 16.37
C SER A 27 -19.25 27.05 16.01
N GLY A 28 -18.57 26.47 16.98
CA GLY A 28 -17.34 25.73 16.72
C GLY A 28 -17.74 24.64 15.74
N LYS A 29 -17.46 24.83 14.44
CA LYS A 29 -17.48 23.74 13.49
C LYS A 29 -16.47 22.76 14.07
N GLY A 30 -16.95 21.60 14.55
CA GLY A 30 -16.07 20.49 14.96
C GLY A 30 -15.07 20.25 13.84
N GLU A 31 -13.87 19.81 14.19
CA GLU A 31 -12.92 19.43 13.15
C GLU A 31 -13.58 18.45 12.18
N PRO A 32 -13.33 18.59 10.87
CA PRO A 32 -13.94 17.68 9.88
C PRO A 32 -13.53 16.25 10.19
N GLU A 33 -14.49 15.35 10.09
CA GLU A 33 -14.27 13.92 10.31
C GLU A 33 -13.37 13.37 9.20
N THR A 34 -12.34 12.59 9.56
CA THR A 34 -11.39 12.02 8.63
C THR A 34 -11.48 10.51 8.60
N ILE A 35 -11.04 9.91 7.50
CA ILE A 35 -10.69 8.50 7.39
C ILE A 35 -9.18 8.37 7.25
N ARG A 36 -8.57 7.37 7.90
CA ARG A 36 -7.16 7.03 7.72
C ARG A 36 -7.02 5.90 6.72
N VAL A 37 -6.32 6.18 5.61
CA VAL A 37 -6.01 5.19 4.58
C VAL A 37 -4.51 4.91 4.61
N ALA A 38 -4.12 3.63 4.53
CA ALA A 38 -2.72 3.22 4.63
C ALA A 38 -2.35 2.10 3.65
N THR A 39 -1.06 1.98 3.36
CA THR A 39 -0.45 0.79 2.75
C THR A 39 0.70 0.29 3.60
N PHE A 40 0.88 -1.03 3.63
CA PHE A 40 1.96 -1.66 4.38
C PHE A 40 2.36 -2.99 3.73
N ASN A 41 3.59 -3.08 3.26
CA ASN A 41 4.18 -4.36 2.90
C ASN A 41 4.56 -5.09 4.20
N VAL A 42 3.90 -6.22 4.47
CA VAL A 42 3.96 -6.91 5.75
C VAL A 42 4.95 -8.08 5.78
N SER A 43 5.55 -8.42 4.63
CA SER A 43 6.46 -9.56 4.52
C SER A 43 5.88 -10.85 5.17
N MET A 44 4.59 -11.12 4.96
CA MET A 44 3.91 -12.31 5.47
C MET A 44 3.82 -13.37 4.36
N ASP A 45 4.95 -13.81 3.90
CA ASP A 45 5.18 -14.84 2.90
C ASP A 45 6.22 -15.87 3.37
N ALA A 46 6.37 -16.98 2.66
CA ALA A 46 7.26 -18.07 3.04
C ALA A 46 8.71 -17.65 3.26
N SER A 47 9.22 -16.67 2.49
CA SER A 47 10.63 -16.24 2.57
C SER A 47 11.01 -15.64 3.93
N ASN A 48 10.01 -15.22 4.71
CA ASN A 48 10.22 -14.69 6.06
C ASN A 48 10.16 -15.75 7.15
N TYR A 49 9.76 -16.97 6.83
CA TYR A 49 9.53 -18.06 7.80
C TYR A 49 10.39 -19.29 7.54
N LEU A 50 10.87 -19.49 6.33
CA LEU A 50 11.63 -20.65 5.90
C LEU A 50 12.99 -20.21 5.32
N SER A 51 13.93 -21.15 5.26
CA SER A 51 15.24 -20.93 4.63
C SER A 51 15.11 -20.96 3.09
N ASP A 52 16.07 -20.31 2.41
CA ASP A 52 16.11 -20.29 0.94
C ASP A 52 16.15 -21.69 0.31
N SER A 53 16.69 -22.71 1.02
CA SER A 53 16.75 -24.08 0.53
C SER A 53 15.42 -24.83 0.64
N GLU A 54 14.49 -24.36 1.46
CA GLU A 54 13.15 -24.94 1.63
C GLU A 54 12.15 -24.37 0.64
N LEU A 55 12.31 -23.10 0.24
CA LEU A 55 11.37 -22.39 -0.61
C LEU A 55 11.05 -23.10 -1.94
N PRO A 56 12.04 -23.61 -2.72
CA PRO A 56 11.77 -24.30 -3.98
C PRO A 56 11.02 -25.63 -3.84
N GLN A 57 10.84 -26.14 -2.62
CA GLN A 57 10.16 -27.41 -2.34
C GLN A 57 8.68 -27.22 -1.99
N LEU A 58 8.23 -25.96 -1.90
CA LEU A 58 6.86 -25.63 -1.55
C LEU A 58 5.91 -25.75 -2.75
N ASP A 59 4.76 -26.32 -2.49
CA ASP A 59 3.61 -26.36 -3.42
C ASP A 59 2.46 -25.44 -2.98
N LYS A 60 2.54 -24.90 -1.75
CA LYS A 60 1.55 -24.02 -1.13
C LYS A 60 2.17 -23.10 -0.07
N SER A 61 1.43 -22.06 0.31
CA SER A 61 1.82 -21.15 1.37
C SER A 61 1.91 -21.83 2.76
N PRO A 62 2.97 -21.58 3.52
CA PRO A 62 3.06 -21.98 4.93
C PRO A 62 2.35 -20.98 5.88
N VAL A 63 1.88 -19.84 5.38
CA VAL A 63 1.30 -18.76 6.19
C VAL A 63 0.11 -19.22 7.03
N PRO A 64 -0.81 -20.08 6.55
CA PRO A 64 -1.89 -20.61 7.39
C PRO A 64 -1.40 -21.32 8.65
N GLU A 65 -0.35 -22.13 8.55
CA GLU A 65 0.25 -22.84 9.67
C GLU A 65 0.99 -21.89 10.62
N VAL A 66 1.68 -20.87 10.09
CA VAL A 66 2.37 -19.83 10.88
C VAL A 66 1.36 -18.97 11.64
N LEU A 67 0.23 -18.60 11.01
CA LEU A 67 -0.84 -17.84 11.64
C LEU A 67 -1.50 -18.59 12.83
N GLN A 68 -1.47 -19.92 12.84
CA GLN A 68 -1.99 -20.70 13.98
C GLN A 68 -1.05 -20.64 15.20
N GLN A 69 0.20 -20.28 15.02
CA GLN A 69 1.20 -20.15 16.08
C GLN A 69 1.17 -18.74 16.68
N ASP A 70 1.82 -18.56 17.82
CA ASP A 70 2.06 -17.25 18.43
C ASP A 70 3.37 -16.64 17.85
N HIS A 71 3.31 -16.11 16.63
CA HIS A 71 4.48 -15.66 15.89
C HIS A 71 4.85 -14.20 16.18
N GLU A 72 6.09 -13.93 16.59
CA GLU A 72 6.56 -12.59 17.01
C GLU A 72 6.42 -11.54 15.90
N GLN A 73 6.83 -11.85 14.67
CA GLN A 73 6.76 -10.94 13.54
C GLN A 73 5.31 -10.53 13.24
N ILE A 74 4.36 -11.48 13.25
CA ILE A 74 2.95 -11.22 12.99
C ILE A 74 2.32 -10.37 14.10
N ARG A 75 2.71 -10.59 15.37
CA ARG A 75 2.33 -9.68 16.48
C ARG A 75 2.88 -8.27 16.25
N GLY A 76 4.11 -8.16 15.75
CA GLY A 76 4.71 -6.87 15.39
C GLY A 76 3.91 -6.13 14.32
N ILE A 77 3.48 -6.82 13.27
CA ILE A 77 2.58 -6.28 12.24
C ILE A 77 1.25 -5.83 12.84
N ALA A 78 0.61 -6.69 13.64
CA ALA A 78 -0.65 -6.37 14.31
C ALA A 78 -0.51 -5.16 15.24
N GLU A 79 0.60 -5.05 15.98
CA GLU A 79 0.89 -3.89 16.83
C GLU A 79 1.00 -2.60 16.01
N ILE A 80 1.65 -2.62 14.86
CA ILE A 80 1.75 -1.45 13.97
C ILE A 80 0.36 -1.02 13.51
N LEU A 81 -0.48 -1.97 13.05
CA LEU A 81 -1.87 -1.71 12.67
C LEU A 81 -2.69 -1.11 13.82
N GLN A 82 -2.51 -1.64 15.04
CA GLN A 82 -3.19 -1.14 16.24
C GLN A 82 -2.67 0.22 16.70
N ARG A 83 -1.43 0.60 16.41
CA ARG A 83 -0.86 1.93 16.72
C ARG A 83 -1.29 2.99 15.73
N VAL A 84 -1.19 2.70 14.43
CA VAL A 84 -1.53 3.63 13.35
C VAL A 84 -3.05 3.75 13.19
N ARG A 85 -3.79 2.66 13.45
CA ARG A 85 -5.26 2.57 13.40
C ARG A 85 -5.87 3.02 12.06
N PRO A 86 -5.40 2.50 10.92
CA PRO A 86 -6.03 2.82 9.65
C PRO A 86 -7.50 2.38 9.63
N ASP A 87 -8.33 3.11 8.91
CA ASP A 87 -9.71 2.73 8.62
C ASP A 87 -9.80 1.85 7.38
N ILE A 88 -8.87 2.06 6.45
CA ILE A 88 -8.67 1.26 5.25
C ILE A 88 -7.17 1.00 5.13
N VAL A 89 -6.76 -0.24 4.88
CA VAL A 89 -5.35 -0.57 4.67
C VAL A 89 -5.18 -1.64 3.59
N LEU A 90 -4.22 -1.40 2.70
CA LEU A 90 -3.68 -2.43 1.81
C LEU A 90 -2.47 -3.07 2.49
N LEU A 91 -2.47 -4.38 2.58
CA LEU A 91 -1.32 -5.20 2.96
C LEU A 91 -0.73 -5.83 1.71
N ASN A 92 0.52 -5.52 1.38
CA ASN A 92 1.30 -6.21 0.36
C ASN A 92 2.13 -7.32 1.01
N GLU A 93 2.48 -8.35 0.24
CA GLU A 93 3.18 -9.55 0.72
C GLU A 93 2.46 -10.26 1.88
N PHE A 94 1.16 -10.32 1.79
CA PHE A 94 0.35 -11.26 2.55
C PHE A 94 -0.07 -12.36 1.57
N ASP A 95 0.46 -13.57 1.74
CA ASP A 95 0.20 -14.67 0.83
C ASP A 95 -1.30 -14.86 0.55
N TYR A 96 -1.65 -15.00 -0.74
CA TYR A 96 -3.01 -15.31 -1.14
C TYR A 96 -3.33 -16.75 -0.80
N VAL A 97 -4.19 -16.91 0.19
CA VAL A 97 -4.75 -18.20 0.62
C VAL A 97 -6.26 -18.02 0.85
N ASP A 98 -6.96 -19.13 1.02
CA ASP A 98 -8.37 -19.07 1.40
C ASP A 98 -8.57 -18.12 2.59
N LYS A 99 -9.60 -17.27 2.47
CA LYS A 99 -9.90 -16.22 3.46
C LYS A 99 -10.04 -16.77 4.87
N GLU A 100 -10.67 -17.96 5.02
CA GLU A 100 -10.96 -18.55 6.32
C GLU A 100 -9.71 -19.01 7.06
N ILE A 101 -8.65 -19.40 6.33
CA ILE A 101 -7.39 -19.88 6.92
C ILE A 101 -6.29 -18.82 6.91
N GLY A 102 -6.48 -17.72 6.18
CA GLY A 102 -5.55 -16.58 6.06
C GLY A 102 -6.04 -15.37 6.84
N VAL A 103 -6.66 -14.41 6.14
CA VAL A 103 -6.99 -13.09 6.69
C VAL A 103 -7.95 -13.14 7.89
N ASN A 104 -8.89 -14.10 7.95
CA ASN A 104 -9.78 -14.24 9.10
C ASN A 104 -9.01 -14.68 10.34
N VAL A 105 -8.09 -15.64 10.21
CA VAL A 105 -7.22 -16.07 11.31
C VAL A 105 -6.30 -14.94 11.77
N PHE A 106 -5.75 -14.15 10.85
CA PHE A 106 -4.96 -12.97 11.19
C PHE A 106 -5.77 -11.96 12.01
N GLN A 107 -7.01 -11.69 11.61
CA GLN A 107 -7.89 -10.80 12.37
C GLN A 107 -8.22 -11.39 13.76
N GLU A 108 -8.63 -12.65 13.81
CA GLU A 108 -9.06 -13.31 15.05
C GLU A 108 -7.92 -13.46 16.07
N LYS A 109 -6.76 -13.94 15.65
CA LYS A 109 -5.66 -14.28 16.56
C LYS A 109 -4.70 -13.13 16.86
N TYR A 110 -4.65 -12.10 16.01
CA TYR A 110 -3.67 -11.02 16.16
C TYR A 110 -4.30 -9.63 16.27
N LEU A 111 -5.22 -9.26 15.37
CA LEU A 111 -5.79 -7.90 15.37
C LEU A 111 -6.83 -7.70 16.47
N SER A 112 -7.64 -8.72 16.78
CA SER A 112 -8.62 -8.67 17.88
C SER A 112 -7.99 -8.80 19.27
N ILE A 113 -6.70 -9.14 19.34
CA ILE A 113 -5.95 -9.27 20.59
C ILE A 113 -5.05 -8.04 20.77
N PRO A 114 -5.19 -7.30 21.88
CA PRO A 114 -4.35 -6.14 22.17
C PRO A 114 -2.84 -6.52 22.18
N GLN A 115 -2.06 -5.89 21.31
CA GLN A 115 -0.62 -6.07 21.24
C GLN A 115 0.09 -4.97 22.02
N ASN A 116 0.97 -5.35 22.96
CA ASN A 116 1.81 -4.43 23.72
C ASN A 116 1.08 -3.19 24.26
N GLY A 117 -0.10 -3.39 24.87
CA GLY A 117 -0.92 -2.32 25.46
C GLY A 117 -1.73 -1.50 24.45
N GLN A 118 -1.70 -1.82 23.16
CA GLN A 118 -2.55 -1.20 22.16
C GLN A 118 -3.97 -1.72 22.24
N LYS A 119 -4.94 -0.98 21.71
CA LYS A 119 -6.33 -1.45 21.60
C LYS A 119 -6.48 -2.34 20.37
N ALA A 120 -7.23 -3.42 20.50
CA ALA A 120 -7.66 -4.25 19.38
C ALA A 120 -8.24 -3.41 18.23
N ILE A 121 -8.13 -3.94 17.02
CA ILE A 121 -8.69 -3.33 15.80
C ILE A 121 -9.39 -4.42 14.99
N GLU A 122 -10.52 -4.09 14.39
CA GLU A 122 -11.31 -5.01 13.60
C GLU A 122 -11.67 -4.37 12.25
N TYR A 123 -11.74 -5.22 11.22
CA TYR A 123 -12.11 -4.82 9.87
C TYR A 123 -13.23 -5.74 9.36
N PRO A 124 -14.50 -5.29 9.40
CA PRO A 124 -15.62 -6.10 8.95
C PRO A 124 -15.61 -6.41 7.45
N TYR A 125 -14.89 -5.63 6.66
CA TYR A 125 -14.81 -5.80 5.22
C TYR A 125 -13.40 -6.13 4.79
N THR A 126 -13.26 -7.17 3.95
CA THR A 126 -11.97 -7.62 3.43
C THR A 126 -12.10 -7.96 1.95
N TYR A 127 -11.04 -7.66 1.19
CA TYR A 127 -10.93 -8.06 -0.20
C TYR A 127 -9.60 -8.78 -0.43
N ILE A 128 -9.67 -9.93 -1.07
CA ILE A 128 -8.55 -10.71 -1.58
C ILE A 128 -8.90 -11.21 -2.98
N ALA A 129 -7.92 -11.34 -3.84
CA ALA A 129 -8.06 -11.93 -5.18
C ALA A 129 -6.77 -12.63 -5.59
N PRO A 130 -6.80 -13.58 -6.52
CA PRO A 130 -5.62 -14.27 -7.00
C PRO A 130 -4.56 -13.32 -7.58
N VAL A 131 -3.31 -13.77 -7.55
CA VAL A 131 -2.14 -13.07 -8.08
C VAL A 131 -1.32 -14.01 -8.97
N ASN A 132 -0.44 -13.46 -9.82
CA ASN A 132 0.36 -14.25 -10.77
C ASN A 132 1.65 -14.80 -10.15
N THR A 133 2.05 -14.33 -8.97
CA THR A 133 3.23 -14.86 -8.30
C THR A 133 3.07 -16.34 -7.98
N GLY A 134 4.07 -17.11 -8.36
CA GLY A 134 4.09 -18.56 -8.20
C GLY A 134 3.14 -19.34 -9.12
N VAL A 135 2.39 -18.67 -9.99
CA VAL A 135 1.56 -19.33 -11.01
C VAL A 135 2.48 -19.83 -12.11
N ALA A 136 2.53 -21.15 -12.27
CA ALA A 136 3.44 -21.81 -13.19
C ALA A 136 3.25 -21.36 -14.65
N SER A 137 4.37 -21.10 -15.35
CA SER A 137 4.38 -20.98 -16.79
C SER A 137 4.99 -22.24 -17.44
N PRO A 138 4.65 -22.55 -18.71
CA PRO A 138 5.26 -23.66 -19.42
C PRO A 138 6.60 -23.29 -20.07
N PHE A 139 7.14 -22.11 -19.81
CA PHE A 139 8.28 -21.54 -20.51
C PHE A 139 9.51 -21.40 -19.61
N ASP A 140 10.69 -21.46 -20.22
CA ASP A 140 11.95 -21.01 -19.66
C ASP A 140 12.03 -19.47 -19.84
N LEU A 141 11.64 -18.73 -18.81
CA LEU A 141 11.54 -17.27 -18.86
C LEU A 141 12.89 -16.58 -18.61
N ASN A 142 13.81 -17.25 -17.92
CA ASN A 142 15.15 -16.72 -17.63
C ASN A 142 16.22 -17.18 -18.65
N ARG A 143 15.84 -18.06 -19.60
CA ARG A 143 16.72 -18.58 -20.68
C ARG A 143 17.90 -19.39 -20.16
N ASP A 144 17.77 -20.09 -19.03
CA ASP A 144 18.81 -20.96 -18.48
C ASP A 144 18.82 -22.39 -19.12
N GLY A 145 17.87 -22.67 -19.98
CA GLY A 145 17.71 -23.94 -20.69
C GLY A 145 16.77 -24.90 -19.99
N THR A 146 16.07 -24.50 -18.94
CA THR A 146 15.18 -25.36 -18.14
C THR A 146 13.89 -24.67 -17.78
N ALA A 147 12.76 -25.07 -18.33
CA ALA A 147 11.44 -24.57 -17.92
C ALA A 147 11.03 -25.23 -16.59
N GLN A 148 11.28 -24.57 -15.47
CA GLN A 148 10.97 -25.07 -14.12
C GLN A 148 9.50 -24.89 -13.75
N GLY A 149 8.82 -23.96 -14.39
CA GLY A 149 7.41 -23.62 -14.16
C GLY A 149 7.16 -22.72 -12.97
N THR A 150 7.93 -22.79 -11.89
CA THR A 150 7.85 -21.96 -10.69
C THR A 150 9.13 -21.14 -10.48
N GLY A 151 9.23 -20.41 -9.39
CA GLY A 151 10.37 -19.52 -9.16
C GLY A 151 10.44 -18.44 -10.23
N ILE A 152 11.58 -18.35 -10.92
CA ILE A 152 11.83 -17.35 -11.95
C ILE A 152 11.03 -17.59 -13.23
N ASP A 153 10.60 -18.84 -13.47
CA ASP A 153 9.78 -19.22 -14.62
C ASP A 153 8.27 -19.13 -14.36
N ALA A 154 7.85 -18.72 -13.18
CA ALA A 154 6.44 -18.39 -12.94
C ALA A 154 6.04 -17.10 -13.66
N TRP A 155 4.76 -16.89 -13.96
CA TRP A 155 4.25 -15.64 -14.54
C TRP A 155 4.55 -14.39 -13.69
N GLY A 156 4.74 -14.54 -12.42
CA GLY A 156 5.35 -13.63 -11.48
C GLY A 156 6.19 -14.45 -10.51
N PHE A 157 7.41 -13.99 -10.19
CA PHE A 157 8.32 -14.74 -9.33
C PHE A 157 7.64 -15.22 -8.06
N GLY A 158 7.74 -16.52 -7.78
CA GLY A 158 7.21 -17.19 -6.60
C GLY A 158 7.29 -18.71 -6.72
N TRP A 159 7.38 -19.40 -5.60
CA TRP A 159 7.56 -20.85 -5.54
C TRP A 159 6.25 -21.62 -5.56
N TYR A 160 5.15 -20.98 -5.18
CA TYR A 160 3.79 -21.54 -5.15
C TYR A 160 2.76 -20.48 -5.51
N PRO A 161 1.60 -20.84 -6.06
CA PRO A 161 0.56 -19.87 -6.41
C PRO A 161 0.11 -19.06 -5.19
N GLY A 162 0.11 -17.74 -5.34
CA GLY A 162 -0.36 -16.82 -4.31
C GLY A 162 0.72 -16.26 -3.38
N GLN A 163 1.99 -16.65 -3.53
CA GLN A 163 3.09 -16.03 -2.79
C GLN A 163 3.10 -14.51 -3.07
N TYR A 164 3.47 -13.69 -2.07
CA TYR A 164 3.49 -12.21 -2.18
C TYR A 164 2.14 -11.59 -2.58
N GLY A 165 1.03 -12.18 -2.13
CA GLY A 165 -0.31 -11.68 -2.41
C GLY A 165 -0.63 -10.33 -1.75
N MET A 166 -1.88 -9.91 -1.89
CA MET A 166 -2.38 -8.63 -1.35
C MET A 166 -3.69 -8.83 -0.60
N VAL A 167 -3.95 -7.98 0.40
CA VAL A 167 -5.20 -7.95 1.17
C VAL A 167 -5.62 -6.51 1.41
N ILE A 168 -6.89 -6.16 1.14
CA ILE A 168 -7.49 -4.91 1.63
C ILE A 168 -8.34 -5.22 2.86
N LEU A 169 -8.07 -4.51 3.95
CA LEU A 169 -8.88 -4.50 5.16
C LEU A 169 -9.57 -3.14 5.28
N SER A 170 -10.88 -3.13 5.58
CA SER A 170 -11.65 -1.90 5.64
C SER A 170 -12.70 -1.92 6.76
N LYS A 171 -12.89 -0.78 7.42
CA LYS A 171 -14.03 -0.51 8.30
C LYS A 171 -15.26 -0.04 7.51
N TYR A 172 -15.08 0.29 6.24
CA TYR A 172 -16.12 0.77 5.34
C TYR A 172 -16.49 -0.31 4.32
N PRO A 173 -17.74 -0.36 3.85
CA PRO A 173 -18.19 -1.36 2.88
C PRO A 173 -17.37 -1.32 1.59
N LEU A 174 -16.78 -2.44 1.21
CA LEU A 174 -16.14 -2.66 -0.07
C LEU A 174 -17.20 -3.14 -1.08
N LEU A 175 -17.33 -2.47 -2.22
CA LEU A 175 -18.26 -2.82 -3.28
C LEU A 175 -17.64 -3.90 -4.18
N THR A 176 -17.48 -5.10 -3.62
CA THR A 176 -16.71 -6.19 -4.23
C THR A 176 -17.33 -6.73 -5.52
N ASP A 177 -18.62 -6.55 -5.73
CA ASP A 177 -19.34 -6.85 -6.98
C ASP A 177 -18.96 -5.90 -8.13
N LYS A 178 -18.37 -4.75 -7.81
CA LYS A 178 -17.86 -3.76 -8.78
C LYS A 178 -16.33 -3.75 -8.86
N ALA A 179 -15.67 -4.60 -8.10
CA ALA A 179 -14.22 -4.67 -8.14
C ALA A 179 -13.73 -5.16 -9.51
N ARG A 180 -12.65 -4.55 -9.99
CA ARG A 180 -11.96 -4.93 -11.23
C ARG A 180 -10.57 -5.44 -10.89
N THR A 181 -10.15 -6.50 -11.56
CA THR A 181 -8.80 -7.07 -11.45
C THR A 181 -8.17 -7.18 -12.83
N PHE A 182 -6.85 -7.01 -12.88
CA PHE A 182 -6.07 -7.03 -14.12
C PHE A 182 -4.97 -8.09 -14.03
N GLN A 183 -5.27 -9.23 -13.43
CA GLN A 183 -4.33 -10.35 -13.30
C GLN A 183 -3.93 -10.89 -14.67
N HIS A 184 -4.89 -11.00 -15.60
CA HIS A 184 -4.70 -11.62 -16.91
C HIS A 184 -4.54 -10.63 -18.06
N PHE A 185 -4.44 -9.32 -17.79
CA PHE A 185 -4.12 -8.34 -18.81
C PHE A 185 -2.76 -8.66 -19.44
N LEU A 186 -2.72 -8.89 -20.77
CA LEU A 186 -1.50 -9.31 -21.44
C LEU A 186 -0.56 -8.12 -21.74
N TRP A 187 0.71 -8.28 -21.41
CA TRP A 187 1.71 -7.25 -21.65
C TRP A 187 1.81 -6.83 -23.12
N LYS A 188 1.68 -7.78 -24.05
CA LYS A 188 1.67 -7.49 -25.49
C LYS A 188 0.56 -6.54 -25.95
N ASP A 189 -0.53 -6.44 -25.21
CA ASP A 189 -1.70 -5.63 -25.58
C ASP A 189 -1.55 -4.15 -25.15
N MET A 190 -0.51 -3.80 -24.40
CA MET A 190 -0.16 -2.43 -24.05
C MET A 190 0.55 -1.75 -25.24
N PRO A 191 -0.01 -0.69 -25.84
CA PRO A 191 0.62 0.03 -26.94
C PRO A 191 1.92 0.71 -26.50
N GLY A 192 3.00 0.54 -27.26
CA GLY A 192 4.30 1.13 -26.93
C GLY A 192 4.91 0.61 -25.64
N ARG A 193 4.59 -0.61 -25.24
CA ARG A 193 5.22 -1.29 -24.12
C ARG A 193 6.72 -1.40 -24.29
N HIS A 194 7.44 -1.52 -23.18
CA HIS A 194 8.85 -1.87 -23.22
C HIS A 194 9.06 -3.31 -23.67
N ILE A 195 10.14 -3.56 -24.40
CA ILE A 195 10.50 -4.87 -24.92
C ILE A 195 11.93 -5.17 -24.47
N PRO A 196 12.15 -6.17 -23.61
CA PRO A 196 13.50 -6.61 -23.28
C PRO A 196 14.10 -7.38 -24.47
N TYR A 197 15.39 -7.15 -24.71
CA TYR A 197 16.14 -7.78 -25.80
C TYR A 197 17.30 -8.61 -25.23
N VAL A 198 17.73 -9.60 -25.98
CA VAL A 198 18.95 -10.35 -25.70
C VAL A 198 20.15 -9.39 -25.82
N MET A 199 21.03 -9.40 -24.84
CA MET A 199 22.21 -8.56 -24.84
C MET A 199 23.43 -9.32 -25.43
N ASN A 200 24.26 -8.61 -26.18
CA ASN A 200 25.53 -9.15 -26.65
C ASN A 200 26.61 -9.06 -25.53
N GLU A 201 27.82 -9.55 -25.81
CA GLU A 201 28.95 -9.53 -24.86
C GLU A 201 29.35 -8.13 -24.37
N GLN A 202 28.95 -7.08 -25.05
CA GLN A 202 29.19 -5.67 -24.69
C GLN A 202 27.97 -5.04 -24.00
N GLU A 203 27.01 -5.85 -23.56
CA GLU A 203 25.74 -5.42 -22.92
C GLU A 203 24.93 -4.44 -23.81
N GLN A 204 25.00 -4.62 -25.14
CA GLN A 204 24.16 -3.89 -26.08
C GLN A 204 23.01 -4.76 -26.56
N PRO A 205 21.79 -4.20 -26.75
CA PRO A 205 20.67 -4.97 -27.24
C PRO A 205 20.92 -5.48 -28.65
N THR A 206 20.57 -6.74 -28.89
CA THR A 206 20.54 -7.35 -30.23
C THR A 206 19.17 -7.12 -30.88
N ASP A 207 18.94 -7.68 -32.08
CA ASP A 207 17.64 -7.67 -32.74
C ASP A 207 16.68 -8.77 -32.17
N GLU A 208 17.17 -9.65 -31.29
CA GLU A 208 16.42 -10.75 -30.70
C GLU A 208 15.71 -10.30 -29.43
N GLN A 209 14.37 -10.39 -29.37
CA GLN A 209 13.59 -10.15 -28.16
C GLN A 209 13.90 -11.22 -27.11
N TRP A 210 13.93 -10.80 -25.84
CA TRP A 210 14.14 -11.71 -24.71
C TRP A 210 13.03 -12.76 -24.61
N TYR A 211 11.76 -12.33 -24.77
CA TYR A 211 10.60 -13.20 -24.82
C TYR A 211 10.13 -13.39 -26.25
N SER A 212 9.93 -14.66 -26.66
CA SER A 212 9.36 -14.98 -27.98
C SER A 212 7.90 -14.52 -28.11
N ASP A 213 7.40 -14.41 -29.32
CA ASP A 213 5.99 -14.12 -29.59
C ASP A 213 5.04 -15.14 -28.93
N GLU A 214 5.45 -16.42 -28.83
CA GLU A 214 4.68 -17.45 -28.13
C GLU A 214 4.57 -17.20 -26.65
N ILE A 215 5.64 -16.77 -25.98
CA ILE A 215 5.66 -16.37 -24.58
C ILE A 215 4.78 -15.13 -24.43
N MET A 216 5.03 -14.08 -25.21
CA MET A 216 4.30 -12.82 -25.12
C MET A 216 2.80 -12.95 -25.41
N ALA A 217 2.39 -13.96 -26.18
CA ALA A 217 0.98 -14.26 -26.41
C ALA A 217 0.21 -14.63 -25.13
N GLN A 218 0.93 -15.04 -24.08
CA GLN A 218 0.36 -15.53 -22.82
C GLN A 218 0.87 -14.75 -21.57
N TYR A 219 1.88 -13.88 -21.75
CA TYR A 219 2.56 -13.24 -20.64
C TYR A 219 1.69 -12.11 -20.03
N PRO A 220 1.19 -12.26 -18.79
CA PRO A 220 0.44 -11.20 -18.14
C PRO A 220 1.38 -10.04 -17.76
N LEU A 221 0.89 -8.81 -17.91
CA LEU A 221 1.67 -7.62 -17.49
C LEU A 221 1.90 -7.64 -16.00
N SER A 222 0.83 -7.85 -15.20
CA SER A 222 0.93 -7.82 -13.75
C SER A 222 1.73 -9.00 -13.21
N SER A 223 2.79 -8.72 -12.46
CA SER A 223 3.54 -9.76 -11.74
C SER A 223 2.75 -10.34 -10.57
N LYS A 224 1.90 -9.53 -9.94
CA LYS A 224 0.89 -9.95 -8.95
C LYS A 224 -0.49 -9.74 -9.58
N SER A 225 -1.10 -8.62 -9.33
CA SER A 225 -2.34 -8.14 -9.95
C SER A 225 -2.45 -6.63 -9.73
N HIS A 226 -3.31 -5.96 -10.50
CA HIS A 226 -3.76 -4.61 -10.22
C HIS A 226 -5.24 -4.68 -9.90
N TRP A 227 -5.68 -3.97 -8.87
CA TRP A 227 -7.06 -3.96 -8.44
C TRP A 227 -7.63 -2.55 -8.44
N ASP A 228 -8.88 -2.43 -8.86
CA ASP A 228 -9.75 -1.31 -8.56
C ASP A 228 -10.88 -1.84 -7.67
N VAL A 229 -10.86 -1.48 -6.39
CA VAL A 229 -11.86 -1.91 -5.40
C VAL A 229 -12.57 -0.68 -4.86
N PRO A 230 -13.81 -0.38 -5.30
CA PRO A 230 -14.55 0.75 -4.78
C PRO A 230 -14.96 0.56 -3.32
N VAL A 231 -14.81 1.60 -2.52
CA VAL A 231 -15.22 1.64 -1.10
C VAL A 231 -16.24 2.73 -0.86
N GLN A 232 -17.30 2.43 -0.10
CA GLN A 232 -18.35 3.37 0.24
C GLN A 232 -18.01 4.11 1.54
N VAL A 233 -17.74 5.41 1.48
CA VAL A 233 -17.45 6.27 2.63
C VAL A 233 -18.52 7.34 2.75
N GLY A 234 -19.49 7.15 3.63
CA GLY A 234 -20.68 8.01 3.66
C GLY A 234 -21.41 7.98 2.31
N ASP A 235 -21.61 9.14 1.72
CA ASP A 235 -22.26 9.27 0.41
C ASP A 235 -21.28 9.21 -0.78
N LYS A 236 -19.97 9.12 -0.52
CA LYS A 236 -18.92 9.04 -1.56
C LYS A 236 -18.50 7.62 -1.83
N VAL A 237 -18.17 7.35 -3.09
CA VAL A 237 -17.41 6.16 -3.50
C VAL A 237 -15.98 6.60 -3.79
N ILE A 238 -15.00 5.88 -3.24
CA ILE A 238 -13.58 6.10 -3.50
C ILE A 238 -13.01 4.80 -4.07
N HIS A 239 -12.33 4.88 -5.20
CA HIS A 239 -11.69 3.74 -5.84
C HIS A 239 -10.31 3.48 -5.23
N LEU A 240 -10.12 2.31 -4.63
CA LEU A 240 -8.82 1.86 -4.11
C LEU A 240 -8.07 1.15 -5.25
N LEU A 241 -7.08 1.84 -5.82
CA LEU A 241 -6.27 1.31 -6.90
C LEU A 241 -5.02 0.67 -6.28
N ALA A 242 -5.13 -0.62 -5.98
CA ALA A 242 -4.11 -1.38 -5.28
C ALA A 242 -3.19 -2.13 -6.26
N ALA A 243 -1.87 -2.02 -6.04
CA ALA A 243 -0.88 -2.71 -6.85
C ALA A 243 0.36 -3.11 -6.06
N HIS A 244 1.11 -4.06 -6.63
CA HIS A 244 2.43 -4.44 -6.19
C HIS A 244 3.26 -4.86 -7.42
N PRO A 245 3.78 -3.90 -8.19
CA PRO A 245 4.62 -4.16 -9.35
C PRO A 245 5.86 -5.00 -9.02
N VAL A 246 6.43 -5.66 -10.02
CA VAL A 246 7.69 -6.40 -9.85
C VAL A 246 8.80 -5.46 -9.40
N PRO A 247 9.71 -5.86 -8.48
CA PRO A 247 10.89 -5.05 -8.18
C PRO A 247 11.79 -4.94 -9.43
N PRO A 248 12.30 -3.75 -9.78
CA PRO A 248 13.20 -3.54 -10.91
C PRO A 248 14.62 -4.01 -10.56
N ALA A 249 14.76 -5.27 -10.23
CA ALA A 249 15.97 -5.94 -9.77
C ALA A 249 15.85 -7.45 -9.98
N PHE A 250 16.91 -8.19 -9.68
CA PHE A 250 16.98 -9.65 -9.77
C PHE A 250 16.90 -10.21 -11.18
N ASP A 251 17.21 -9.38 -12.19
CA ASP A 251 17.32 -9.72 -13.60
C ASP A 251 18.72 -9.42 -14.12
N GLY A 252 18.97 -9.74 -15.38
CA GLY A 252 20.23 -9.49 -16.06
C GLY A 252 20.29 -8.13 -16.77
N PRO A 253 21.25 -7.97 -17.66
CA PRO A 253 21.43 -6.73 -18.41
C PRO A 253 20.27 -6.43 -19.38
N GLU A 254 19.40 -7.41 -19.70
CA GLU A 254 18.18 -7.24 -20.48
C GLU A 254 17.14 -6.38 -19.78
N ASN A 255 17.28 -6.19 -18.44
CA ASN A 255 16.44 -5.36 -17.58
C ASN A 255 14.94 -5.64 -17.73
N SER A 256 14.58 -6.92 -17.82
CA SER A 256 13.19 -7.36 -18.02
C SER A 256 12.25 -6.95 -16.90
N ASN A 257 12.71 -7.05 -15.64
CA ASN A 257 11.95 -6.63 -14.46
C ASN A 257 11.81 -5.10 -14.39
N GLY A 258 12.87 -4.35 -14.75
CA GLY A 258 12.80 -2.89 -14.80
C GLY A 258 11.79 -2.41 -15.84
N MET A 259 11.77 -3.02 -17.02
CA MET A 259 10.81 -2.73 -18.09
C MET A 259 9.38 -3.08 -17.69
N ARG A 260 9.20 -4.23 -17.06
CA ARG A 260 7.88 -4.69 -16.59
C ARG A 260 7.37 -3.78 -15.45
N ASN A 261 8.21 -3.41 -14.47
CA ASN A 261 7.85 -2.47 -13.41
C ASN A 261 7.34 -1.14 -13.97
N TYR A 262 8.07 -0.59 -14.96
CA TYR A 262 7.63 0.65 -15.63
C TYR A 262 6.24 0.51 -16.25
N ASP A 263 6.00 -0.57 -16.97
CA ASP A 263 4.73 -0.79 -17.67
C ASP A 263 3.59 -1.19 -16.71
N GLU A 264 3.88 -1.87 -15.59
CA GLU A 264 2.93 -2.12 -14.51
C GLU A 264 2.46 -0.81 -13.85
N ILE A 265 3.39 0.14 -13.61
CA ILE A 265 3.05 1.48 -13.08
C ILE A 265 2.30 2.30 -14.13
N ARG A 266 2.69 2.19 -15.42
CA ARG A 266 2.01 2.85 -16.53
C ARG A 266 0.57 2.38 -16.67
N LEU A 267 0.25 1.12 -16.39
CA LEU A 267 -1.14 0.62 -16.40
C LEU A 267 -2.02 1.49 -15.50
N LEU A 268 -1.56 1.81 -14.28
CA LEU A 268 -2.30 2.69 -13.36
C LEU A 268 -2.43 4.12 -13.90
N ALA A 269 -1.35 4.69 -14.47
CA ALA A 269 -1.38 6.04 -15.03
C ALA A 269 -2.34 6.12 -16.24
N ASP A 270 -2.31 5.15 -17.13
CA ASP A 270 -3.21 5.07 -18.27
C ASP A 270 -4.67 4.80 -17.83
N TYR A 271 -4.87 3.99 -16.77
CA TYR A 271 -6.19 3.75 -16.16
C TYR A 271 -6.84 5.04 -15.63
N LEU A 272 -6.02 5.99 -15.16
CA LEU A 272 -6.46 7.30 -14.67
C LEU A 272 -6.62 8.34 -15.80
N THR A 273 -6.18 8.04 -17.04
CA THR A 273 -6.13 9.00 -18.13
C THR A 273 -7.22 8.69 -19.16
N PRO A 274 -8.35 9.42 -19.19
CA PRO A 274 -9.39 9.21 -20.20
C PRO A 274 -8.84 9.29 -21.64
N GLY A 275 -9.08 8.25 -22.42
CA GLY A 275 -8.61 8.13 -23.80
C GLY A 275 -7.30 7.34 -23.96
N SER A 276 -6.42 7.32 -22.95
CA SER A 276 -5.24 6.44 -22.91
C SER A 276 -5.59 5.02 -22.45
N ASP A 277 -6.73 4.85 -21.82
CA ASP A 277 -7.27 3.64 -21.22
C ASP A 277 -7.98 2.69 -22.21
N ASN A 278 -8.19 3.08 -23.47
CA ASN A 278 -9.02 2.35 -24.43
C ASN A 278 -8.55 0.90 -24.72
N TYR A 279 -7.25 0.63 -24.53
CA TYR A 279 -6.69 -0.70 -24.73
C TYR A 279 -6.83 -1.61 -23.50
N LEU A 280 -7.05 -1.01 -22.31
CA LEU A 280 -7.18 -1.75 -21.06
C LEU A 280 -8.45 -2.59 -21.03
N TYR A 281 -8.33 -3.77 -20.47
CA TYR A 281 -9.45 -4.66 -20.15
C TYR A 281 -9.14 -5.40 -18.83
N ASP A 282 -10.16 -5.58 -18.02
CA ASP A 282 -10.04 -6.36 -16.78
C ASP A 282 -10.27 -7.87 -17.04
N ASP A 283 -10.16 -8.67 -15.99
CA ASP A 283 -10.31 -10.13 -16.06
C ASP A 283 -11.73 -10.58 -16.43
N ASN A 284 -12.72 -9.69 -16.36
CA ASN A 284 -14.10 -9.90 -16.82
C ASN A 284 -14.34 -9.38 -18.25
N GLY A 285 -13.32 -8.82 -18.90
CA GLY A 285 -13.40 -8.24 -20.24
C GLY A 285 -14.02 -6.84 -20.31
N VAL A 286 -14.24 -6.18 -19.16
CA VAL A 286 -14.70 -4.78 -19.13
C VAL A 286 -13.56 -3.87 -19.57
N ARG A 287 -13.83 -3.02 -20.57
CA ARG A 287 -12.81 -2.15 -21.16
C ARG A 287 -12.81 -0.75 -20.55
N GLY A 288 -11.66 -0.07 -20.71
CA GLY A 288 -11.44 1.30 -20.27
C GLY A 288 -10.96 1.39 -18.82
N GLY A 289 -10.69 2.63 -18.42
CA GLY A 289 -10.19 2.97 -17.09
C GLY A 289 -11.24 3.63 -16.19
N LEU A 290 -10.76 4.47 -15.28
CA LEU A 290 -11.57 5.17 -14.29
C LEU A 290 -12.19 6.45 -14.89
N GLY A 291 -13.45 6.70 -14.62
CA GLY A 291 -14.14 7.92 -15.03
C GLY A 291 -13.42 9.20 -14.57
N ALA A 292 -13.54 10.27 -15.35
CA ALA A 292 -12.81 11.52 -15.11
C ALA A 292 -13.13 12.17 -13.76
N ASP A 293 -14.37 12.03 -13.28
CA ASP A 293 -14.87 12.66 -12.05
C ASP A 293 -14.86 11.73 -10.84
N GLU A 294 -14.34 10.51 -10.98
CA GLU A 294 -14.29 9.53 -9.88
C GLU A 294 -13.07 9.77 -8.97
N SER A 295 -13.33 9.76 -7.66
CA SER A 295 -12.30 9.87 -6.63
C SER A 295 -11.56 8.56 -6.46
N PHE A 296 -10.24 8.62 -6.27
CA PHE A 296 -9.42 7.43 -6.12
C PHE A 296 -8.26 7.61 -5.15
N ILE A 297 -7.66 6.49 -4.75
CA ILE A 297 -6.40 6.41 -4.03
C ILE A 297 -5.56 5.30 -4.66
N VAL A 298 -4.45 5.65 -5.31
CA VAL A 298 -3.43 4.66 -5.72
C VAL A 298 -2.62 4.29 -4.48
N MET A 299 -2.49 2.99 -4.21
CA MET A 299 -1.81 2.52 -3.01
C MET A 299 -1.07 1.20 -3.22
N GLY A 300 0.07 1.06 -2.57
CA GLY A 300 0.87 -0.16 -2.57
C GLY A 300 2.37 0.08 -2.54
N ASP A 301 3.11 -1.03 -2.52
CA ASP A 301 4.53 -1.08 -2.78
C ASP A 301 4.75 -1.06 -4.30
N MET A 302 5.16 0.08 -4.83
CA MET A 302 5.39 0.25 -6.27
C MET A 302 6.77 -0.22 -6.70
N ASN A 303 7.63 -0.62 -5.75
CA ASN A 303 9.01 -1.02 -6.01
C ASN A 303 9.81 0.00 -6.86
N ALA A 304 9.41 1.26 -6.85
CA ALA A 304 10.01 2.32 -7.65
C ALA A 304 10.17 3.60 -6.83
N GLU A 305 11.32 4.27 -6.96
CA GLU A 305 11.63 5.57 -6.36
C GLU A 305 11.96 6.58 -7.46
N ALA A 306 11.52 7.81 -7.32
CA ALA A 306 11.76 8.86 -8.30
C ALA A 306 13.26 9.09 -8.53
N GLY A 307 13.67 9.02 -9.80
CA GLY A 307 15.07 9.20 -10.22
C GLY A 307 16.01 8.05 -9.82
N SER A 308 15.48 6.86 -9.51
CA SER A 308 16.28 5.73 -9.02
C SER A 308 15.67 4.38 -9.39
N GLY A 309 16.48 3.45 -9.86
CA GLY A 309 16.12 2.05 -10.16
C GLY A 309 15.54 1.84 -11.56
N GLY A 310 15.47 0.60 -12.03
CA GLY A 310 14.81 0.14 -13.24
C GLY A 310 14.92 1.04 -14.48
N ILE A 311 13.81 1.56 -14.91
CA ILE A 311 13.67 2.54 -15.99
C ILE A 311 13.35 3.92 -15.40
N ASP A 312 14.09 4.94 -15.81
CA ASP A 312 13.87 6.32 -15.38
C ASP A 312 12.44 6.77 -15.72
N GLY A 313 11.80 7.45 -14.78
CA GLY A 313 10.44 7.96 -14.96
C GLY A 313 9.32 6.97 -14.61
N ALA A 314 9.63 5.77 -14.13
CA ALA A 314 8.61 4.77 -13.81
C ALA A 314 7.55 5.31 -12.83
N ILE A 315 7.94 5.69 -11.63
CA ILE A 315 6.97 6.20 -10.62
C ILE A 315 6.52 7.63 -10.93
N GLU A 316 7.31 8.41 -11.63
CA GLU A 316 6.97 9.78 -12.05
C GLU A 316 5.70 9.82 -12.91
N GLN A 317 5.35 8.74 -13.62
CA GLN A 317 4.09 8.61 -14.35
C GLN A 317 2.88 8.83 -13.42
N LEU A 318 2.96 8.41 -12.16
CA LEU A 318 1.95 8.63 -11.14
C LEU A 318 2.19 9.94 -10.37
N LEU A 319 3.42 10.21 -9.91
CA LEU A 319 3.72 11.39 -9.09
C LEU A 319 3.49 12.72 -9.83
N GLN A 320 3.60 12.72 -11.15
CA GLN A 320 3.37 13.89 -12.00
C GLN A 320 2.03 13.84 -12.73
N HIS A 321 1.21 12.82 -12.47
CA HIS A 321 -0.10 12.68 -13.11
C HIS A 321 -1.04 13.82 -12.67
N PRO A 322 -1.76 14.51 -13.60
CA PRO A 322 -2.54 15.71 -13.28
C PRO A 322 -3.70 15.47 -12.31
N ARG A 323 -4.17 14.22 -12.13
CA ARG A 323 -5.22 13.87 -11.18
C ARG A 323 -4.67 13.41 -9.82
N VAL A 324 -3.38 13.20 -9.67
CA VAL A 324 -2.74 12.65 -8.46
C VAL A 324 -2.17 13.76 -7.59
N ASN A 325 -2.39 13.65 -6.28
CA ASN A 325 -1.78 14.49 -5.26
C ASN A 325 -0.66 13.73 -4.53
N ASP A 326 0.61 14.04 -4.84
CA ASP A 326 1.76 13.50 -4.11
C ASP A 326 2.00 14.28 -2.80
N VAL A 327 1.34 13.87 -1.73
CA VAL A 327 1.39 14.50 -0.38
C VAL A 327 2.79 14.42 0.27
N LYS A 328 3.60 13.44 -0.13
CA LYS A 328 4.94 13.16 0.43
C LYS A 328 4.94 12.90 1.95
N PRO A 329 4.28 11.83 2.42
CA PRO A 329 4.35 11.43 3.82
C PRO A 329 5.81 11.29 4.30
N GLN A 330 6.08 11.65 5.56
CA GLN A 330 7.44 11.70 6.07
C GLN A 330 7.55 11.15 7.49
N SER A 331 8.78 10.82 7.90
CA SER A 331 9.11 10.38 9.26
C SER A 331 10.47 10.88 9.71
N ARG A 332 10.61 11.07 11.01
CA ARG A 332 11.93 11.27 11.65
C ARG A 332 12.81 10.02 11.54
N GLY A 333 12.19 8.83 11.49
CA GLY A 333 12.91 7.58 11.38
C GLY A 333 13.65 7.44 10.06
N GLY A 334 13.04 7.79 8.94
CA GLY A 334 13.70 7.82 7.64
C GLY A 334 14.89 8.80 7.63
N GLU A 335 14.71 10.01 8.17
CA GLU A 335 15.76 11.01 8.27
C GLU A 335 16.95 10.53 9.11
N GLN A 336 16.70 9.96 10.29
CA GLN A 336 17.75 9.44 11.18
C GLN A 336 18.42 8.18 10.65
N HIS A 337 17.67 7.32 9.95
CA HIS A 337 18.22 6.11 9.34
C HIS A 337 19.18 6.39 8.18
N SER A 338 18.99 7.49 7.48
CA SER A 338 19.76 7.82 6.27
C SER A 338 20.13 9.30 6.21
N PRO A 339 20.88 9.84 7.20
CA PRO A 339 21.13 11.26 7.35
C PRO A 339 22.02 11.84 6.22
N ASP A 340 22.72 10.98 5.49
CA ASP A 340 23.56 11.31 4.33
C ASP A 340 22.78 11.42 3.02
N LYS A 341 21.50 10.99 2.99
CA LYS A 341 20.65 11.04 1.79
C LYS A 341 19.65 12.19 1.85
N ARG A 342 19.68 13.05 0.85
CA ARG A 342 18.64 14.07 0.68
C ARG A 342 17.27 13.40 0.42
N GLY A 343 16.24 13.85 1.14
CA GLY A 343 14.89 13.31 1.00
C GLY A 343 14.64 12.04 1.82
N SER A 344 15.60 11.64 2.69
CA SER A 344 15.48 10.43 3.50
C SER A 344 14.29 10.41 4.44
N GLN A 345 13.73 11.58 4.82
CA GLN A 345 12.47 11.66 5.58
C GLN A 345 11.28 11.00 4.86
N TYR A 346 11.35 10.83 3.52
CA TYR A 346 10.30 10.19 2.71
C TYR A 346 10.52 8.69 2.51
N HIS A 347 11.66 8.12 2.96
CA HIS A 347 11.92 6.70 2.81
C HIS A 347 10.85 5.88 3.53
N THR A 348 10.48 4.77 2.90
CA THR A 348 9.49 3.81 3.40
C THR A 348 10.06 2.41 3.57
N ALA A 349 11.30 2.18 3.12
CA ALA A 349 11.97 0.89 3.18
C ALA A 349 13.34 0.97 3.86
N ALA A 350 13.74 -0.12 4.55
CA ALA A 350 15.00 -0.20 5.28
C ALA A 350 16.24 -0.07 4.37
N TRP A 351 16.12 -0.38 3.08
CA TRP A 351 17.18 -0.17 2.09
C TRP A 351 17.24 1.25 1.51
N ARG A 352 16.66 2.22 2.24
CA ARG A 352 16.87 3.66 2.01
C ARG A 352 16.20 4.18 0.73
N LYS A 353 14.94 3.75 0.47
CA LYS A 353 14.12 4.16 -0.67
C LYS A 353 12.69 4.48 -0.25
N ARG A 354 12.02 5.34 -1.04
CA ARG A 354 10.57 5.52 -1.02
C ARG A 354 9.97 4.63 -2.10
N VAL A 355 9.33 3.54 -1.70
CA VAL A 355 8.72 2.57 -2.61
C VAL A 355 7.24 2.31 -2.32
N ASP A 356 6.80 2.62 -1.11
CA ASP A 356 5.40 2.49 -0.69
C ASP A 356 4.68 3.83 -0.82
N TYR A 357 3.51 3.82 -1.43
CA TYR A 357 2.77 5.03 -1.78
C TYR A 357 1.30 4.93 -1.39
N VAL A 358 0.73 6.05 -0.94
CA VAL A 358 -0.71 6.33 -0.84
C VAL A 358 -0.91 7.67 -1.54
N LEU A 359 -1.48 7.65 -2.76
CA LEU A 359 -1.60 8.79 -3.65
C LEU A 359 -3.08 9.07 -3.94
N PRO A 360 -3.71 10.00 -3.21
CA PRO A 360 -5.12 10.35 -3.42
C PRO A 360 -5.31 11.19 -4.69
N SER A 361 -6.51 11.17 -5.24
CA SER A 361 -6.94 12.11 -6.26
C SER A 361 -7.01 13.55 -5.71
N ASN A 362 -6.86 14.53 -6.61
CA ASN A 362 -6.76 15.95 -6.23
C ASN A 362 -8.02 16.53 -5.56
N ASP A 363 -9.18 15.90 -5.72
CA ASP A 363 -10.44 16.29 -5.09
C ASP A 363 -10.56 15.84 -3.63
N LEU A 364 -9.70 14.90 -3.19
CA LEU A 364 -9.65 14.43 -1.81
C LEU A 364 -8.77 15.35 -0.95
N VAL A 365 -9.35 15.94 0.09
CA VAL A 365 -8.63 16.85 0.98
C VAL A 365 -7.86 16.04 2.02
N VAL A 366 -6.54 16.10 1.97
CA VAL A 366 -5.66 15.47 2.96
C VAL A 366 -5.41 16.42 4.11
N LYS A 367 -5.69 15.97 5.34
CA LYS A 367 -5.50 16.73 6.57
C LYS A 367 -4.13 16.45 7.22
N ASP A 368 -3.69 15.21 7.20
CA ASP A 368 -2.43 14.77 7.80
C ASP A 368 -1.88 13.54 7.04
N ALA A 369 -0.56 13.29 7.18
CA ALA A 369 0.13 12.20 6.50
C ALA A 369 1.39 11.81 7.26
N GLY A 370 1.79 10.54 7.17
CA GLY A 370 3.03 10.11 7.80
C GLY A 370 3.50 8.72 7.37
N VAL A 371 4.75 8.45 7.75
CA VAL A 371 5.34 7.12 7.68
C VAL A 371 5.58 6.64 9.10
N PHE A 372 5.07 5.47 9.47
CA PHE A 372 5.30 4.90 10.79
C PHE A 372 6.73 4.39 10.91
N TRP A 373 7.61 5.24 11.37
CA TRP A 373 9.01 4.93 11.63
C TRP A 373 9.48 5.60 12.94
N PRO A 374 9.05 5.08 14.10
CA PRO A 374 9.45 5.60 15.40
C PRO A 374 10.95 5.36 15.67
N VAL A 375 11.58 6.28 16.40
CA VAL A 375 13.02 6.30 16.65
C VAL A 375 13.36 6.31 18.13
N GLY A 376 14.55 5.89 18.49
CA GLY A 376 15.09 5.94 19.84
C GLY A 376 14.19 5.23 20.86
N ASP A 377 13.68 5.97 21.84
CA ASP A 377 12.79 5.52 22.90
C ASP A 377 11.29 5.71 22.59
N GLU A 378 10.97 6.17 21.37
CA GLU A 378 9.57 6.28 20.93
C GLU A 378 8.89 4.92 20.94
N ALA A 379 7.60 4.94 21.32
CA ALA A 379 6.82 3.71 21.42
C ALA A 379 6.73 2.98 20.06
N GLY A 380 7.17 1.74 20.02
CA GLY A 380 7.20 0.90 18.80
C GLY A 380 8.53 0.91 18.05
N SER A 381 9.55 1.67 18.47
CA SER A 381 10.86 1.72 17.79
C SER A 381 11.54 0.35 17.66
N ARG A 382 11.32 -0.56 18.61
CA ARG A 382 11.81 -1.96 18.54
C ARG A 382 11.31 -2.71 17.28
N LEU A 383 10.13 -2.34 16.78
CA LEU A 383 9.54 -2.97 15.59
C LEU A 383 10.27 -2.61 14.29
N MET A 384 11.13 -1.58 14.35
CA MET A 384 11.88 -1.08 13.19
C MET A 384 13.32 -1.63 13.12
N GLN A 385 13.76 -2.40 14.10
CA GLN A 385 15.17 -2.78 14.24
C GLN A 385 15.63 -3.85 13.26
N LYS A 386 14.74 -4.77 12.89
CA LYS A 386 15.02 -5.88 11.98
C LYS A 386 13.72 -6.34 11.28
N ARG A 387 13.84 -6.94 10.10
CA ARG A 387 12.71 -7.48 9.33
C ARG A 387 11.86 -8.45 10.17
N SER A 388 12.49 -9.35 10.90
CA SER A 388 11.80 -10.34 11.75
C SER A 388 11.05 -9.76 12.96
N ALA A 389 11.20 -8.46 13.28
CA ALA A 389 10.39 -7.81 14.31
C ALA A 389 9.02 -7.32 13.77
N SER A 390 8.94 -7.02 12.47
CA SER A 390 7.72 -6.64 11.76
C SER A 390 7.91 -6.79 10.25
N SER A 391 8.53 -5.82 9.58
CA SER A 391 8.82 -5.78 8.16
C SER A 391 10.04 -4.90 7.89
N ASP A 392 10.67 -5.06 6.74
CA ASP A 392 11.68 -4.15 6.20
C ASP A 392 11.06 -2.94 5.48
N HIS A 393 9.74 -2.89 5.35
CA HIS A 393 8.96 -1.71 4.95
C HIS A 393 8.37 -0.95 6.15
N ARG A 394 7.85 0.23 5.89
CA ARG A 394 7.20 1.12 6.86
C ARG A 394 5.81 1.48 6.38
N MET A 395 4.83 1.38 7.27
CA MET A 395 3.45 1.75 6.94
C MET A 395 3.38 3.23 6.57
N VAL A 396 2.79 3.52 5.43
CA VAL A 396 2.46 4.87 4.93
C VAL A 396 0.98 5.13 5.13
N TRP A 397 0.61 6.29 5.64
CA TRP A 397 -0.78 6.63 5.91
C TRP A 397 -1.13 8.09 5.59
N LEU A 398 -2.40 8.33 5.25
CA LEU A 398 -3.01 9.64 5.07
C LEU A 398 -4.31 9.73 5.85
N ASP A 399 -4.60 10.91 6.43
CA ASP A 399 -5.92 11.29 6.94
C ASP A 399 -6.65 12.15 5.91
N ILE A 400 -7.73 11.62 5.36
CA ILE A 400 -8.52 12.24 4.30
C ILE A 400 -9.86 12.69 4.90
N VAL A 401 -10.28 13.91 4.58
CA VAL A 401 -11.59 14.46 5.01
C VAL A 401 -12.71 13.71 4.29
N LYS A 402 -13.73 13.25 5.05
CA LYS A 402 -14.91 12.54 4.54
C LYS A 402 -15.77 13.40 3.61
#